data_36397f4fa675c38a572ea67633dbbd30
#
_entry.id   36397f4fa675c38a572ea67633dbbd30
#
_cell.length_a   1.000
_cell.length_b   1.000
_cell.length_c   1.000
_cell.angle_alpha   90.00
_cell.angle_beta   90.00
_cell.angle_gamma   90.00
#
_symmetry.space_group_name_H-M   'P 1'
#
loop_
_entity.id
_entity.type
_entity.pdbx_description
1 polymer ?
#
loop_
_entity_poly.entity_id
_entity_poly.type
_entity_poly.pdbx_seq_one_letter_code
_entity_poly.pdbx_strand_id
1 'polypeptide(L)' 'MDQTTRPSLDRLKKQAKQLKREAGITHCQALHLIAQNHGFNTWLGLRAAYEQETKEGLLHVG' A
#
# COMPACT_ATOMS: atom_id res chain seq x y z
N MET A 1 -2.57 19.32 -1.42
CA MET A 1 -2.38 18.81 -1.62
C MET A 1 -1.48 18.13 -1.30
N ASP A 2 -1.01 17.94 -1.02
CA ASP A 2 -0.37 17.49 -0.80
C ASP A 2 -0.11 16.25 -0.53
N GLN A 3 -0.47 15.69 -0.28
CA GLN A 3 -0.38 14.46 -0.11
C GLN A 3 0.12 13.71 -1.15
N THR A 4 0.55 14.18 -1.97
CA THR A 4 0.97 13.55 -3.16
C THR A 4 2.28 12.84 -3.04
N THR A 5 2.91 12.88 -1.88
CA THR A 5 4.21 12.25 -1.77
C THR A 5 4.13 10.75 -1.88
N ARG A 6 2.96 10.15 -1.62
CA ARG A 6 2.82 8.73 -1.84
C ARG A 6 1.36 8.36 -2.06
N PRO A 7 1.13 7.25 -2.76
CA PRO A 7 -0.23 6.84 -3.07
C PRO A 7 -0.94 6.31 -1.83
N SER A 8 -2.26 6.39 -1.85
CA SER A 8 -3.07 5.83 -0.79
C SER A 8 -3.11 4.30 -0.90
N LEU A 9 -3.55 3.65 0.18
CA LEU A 9 -3.70 2.20 0.15
C LEU A 9 -4.67 1.76 -0.93
N ASP A 10 -5.76 2.51 -1.13
CA ASP A 10 -6.71 2.17 -2.17
C ASP A 10 -6.05 2.16 -3.54
N ARG A 11 -5.20 3.13 -3.78
CA ARG A 11 -4.49 3.21 -5.05
C ARG A 11 -3.56 2.03 -5.22
N LEU A 12 -2.86 1.65 -4.16
CA LEU A 12 -1.97 0.50 -4.21
C LEU A 12 -2.75 -0.78 -4.47
N LYS A 13 -3.93 -0.91 -3.87
CA LYS A 13 -4.75 -2.08 -4.11
C LYS A 13 -5.21 -2.14 -5.55
N LYS A 14 -5.55 -1.00 -6.13
CA LYS A 14 -5.92 -0.95 -7.53
C LYS A 14 -4.77 -1.35 -8.42
N GLN A 15 -3.57 -0.89 -8.10
CA GLN A 15 -2.39 -1.27 -8.84
C GLN A 15 -2.17 -2.78 -8.75
N ALA A 16 -2.42 -3.36 -7.58
CA ALA A 16 -2.26 -4.79 -7.41
C ALA A 16 -3.24 -5.56 -8.30
N LYS A 17 -4.48 -5.10 -8.37
CA LYS A 17 -5.45 -5.73 -9.24
C LYS A 17 -5.01 -5.71 -10.69
N GLN A 18 -4.52 -4.58 -11.12
CA GLN A 18 -4.07 -4.44 -12.49
C GLN A 18 -2.86 -5.32 -12.75
N LEU A 19 -1.92 -5.33 -11.84
CA LEU A 19 -0.72 -6.14 -11.96
C LEU A 19 -1.07 -7.62 -12.02
N LYS A 20 -2.02 -8.04 -11.19
CA LYS A 20 -2.48 -9.42 -11.20
C LYS A 20 -2.95 -9.83 -12.57
N ARG A 21 -3.74 -8.98 -13.22
CA ARG A 21 -4.28 -9.28 -14.53
C ARG A 21 -3.18 -9.29 -15.59
N GLU A 22 -2.29 -8.34 -15.53
CA GLU A 22 -1.26 -8.20 -16.55
C GLU A 22 -0.19 -9.26 -16.43
N ALA A 23 0.20 -9.58 -15.21
CA ALA A 23 1.29 -10.52 -14.98
C ALA A 23 0.81 -11.95 -14.79
N GLY A 24 -0.49 -12.17 -14.62
CA GLY A 24 -1.01 -13.51 -14.43
C GLY A 24 -0.62 -14.10 -13.09
N ILE A 25 -0.48 -13.27 -12.08
CA ILE A 25 -0.11 -13.73 -10.74
C ILE A 25 -1.31 -13.61 -9.81
N THR A 26 -1.17 -14.14 -8.60
CA THR A 26 -2.24 -14.03 -7.62
C THR A 26 -2.30 -12.63 -7.05
N HIS A 27 -3.44 -12.31 -6.45
CA HIS A 27 -3.61 -11.00 -5.81
C HIS A 27 -2.59 -10.80 -4.70
N CYS A 28 -2.34 -11.84 -3.90
CA CYS A 28 -1.35 -11.76 -2.84
C CYS A 28 0.04 -11.47 -3.39
N GLN A 29 0.40 -12.14 -4.48
CA GLN A 29 1.70 -11.88 -5.09
C GLN A 29 1.81 -10.47 -5.61
N ALA A 30 0.72 -9.96 -6.19
CA ALA A 30 0.72 -8.59 -6.69
C ALA A 30 0.93 -7.61 -5.56
N LEU A 31 0.22 -7.80 -4.45
CA LEU A 31 0.39 -6.94 -3.29
C LEU A 31 1.81 -7.00 -2.75
N HIS A 32 2.36 -8.21 -2.72
CA HIS A 32 3.71 -8.40 -2.23
C HIS A 32 4.73 -7.64 -3.09
N LEU A 33 4.56 -7.71 -4.39
CA LEU A 33 5.46 -6.99 -5.29
C LEU A 33 5.37 -5.48 -5.09
N ILE A 34 4.15 -4.98 -4.90
CA ILE A 34 3.96 -3.56 -4.66
C ILE A 34 4.63 -3.16 -3.35
N ALA A 35 4.50 -3.98 -2.32
CA ALA A 35 5.13 -3.70 -1.05
C ALA A 35 6.65 -3.61 -1.20
N GLN A 36 7.24 -4.54 -1.94
CA GLN A 36 8.68 -4.54 -2.16
C GLN A 36 9.11 -3.29 -2.91
N ASN A 37 8.29 -2.85 -3.85
CA ASN A 37 8.56 -1.65 -4.61
C ASN A 37 8.66 -0.41 -3.72
N HIS A 38 7.96 -0.45 -2.59
CA HIS A 38 7.94 0.66 -1.64
C HIS A 38 8.90 0.43 -0.46
N GLY A 39 9.75 -0.59 -0.54
CA GLY A 39 10.76 -0.81 0.46
C GLY A 39 10.32 -1.68 1.63
N PHE A 40 9.23 -2.42 1.47
CA PHE A 40 8.75 -3.33 2.50
C PHE A 40 8.92 -4.76 2.05
N ASN A 41 9.14 -5.66 2.99
CA ASN A 41 9.30 -7.07 2.66
C ASN A 41 7.97 -7.75 2.35
N THR A 42 6.89 -7.28 2.99
CA THR A 42 5.58 -7.89 2.80
C THR A 42 4.53 -6.81 2.72
N TRP A 43 3.37 -7.19 2.17
CA TRP A 43 2.23 -6.28 2.12
C TRP A 43 1.76 -5.89 3.52
N LEU A 44 1.83 -6.85 4.46
CA LEU A 44 1.43 -6.56 5.83
C LEU A 44 2.30 -5.47 6.43
N GLY A 45 3.59 -5.49 6.13
CA GLY A 45 4.49 -4.45 6.61
C GLY A 45 4.12 -3.08 6.07
N LEU A 46 3.85 -3.01 4.77
CA LEU A 46 3.46 -1.76 4.15
C LEU A 46 2.13 -1.27 4.73
N ARG A 47 1.17 -2.16 4.83
CA ARG A 47 -0.14 -1.81 5.34
C ARG A 47 -0.06 -1.32 6.78
N ALA A 48 0.74 -2.00 7.59
CA ALA A 48 0.90 -1.60 8.99
C ALA A 48 1.50 -0.20 9.08
N ALA A 49 2.47 0.10 8.22
CA ALA A 49 3.07 1.43 8.23
C ALA A 49 2.05 2.49 7.86
N TYR A 50 1.21 2.22 6.86
CA TYR A 50 0.18 3.17 6.46
C TYR A 50 -0.85 3.37 7.58
N GLU A 51 -1.26 2.29 8.21
CA GLU A 51 -2.25 2.38 9.27
C GLU A 51 -1.69 3.12 10.48
N GLN A 52 -0.43 2.90 10.77
CA GLN A 52 0.19 3.58 11.88
C GLN A 52 0.24 5.09 11.66
N GLU A 53 0.54 5.51 10.46
CA GLU A 53 0.54 6.93 10.14
C GLU A 53 -0.84 7.53 10.29
N THR A 54 -1.84 6.80 9.84
CA THR A 54 -3.21 7.27 9.97
C THR A 54 -3.59 7.41 11.44
N LYS A 55 -3.21 6.44 12.25
CA LYS A 55 -3.51 6.51 13.67
C LYS A 55 -2.85 7.71 14.31
N GLU A 56 -1.63 7.98 13.97
CA GLU A 56 -0.95 9.14 14.52
C GLU A 56 -1.67 10.42 14.14
N GLY A 57 -2.12 10.49 12.91
CA GLY A 57 -2.88 11.64 12.48
C GLY A 57 -4.15 11.82 13.27
N LEU A 58 -4.85 10.73 13.50
CA LEU A 58 -6.09 10.77 14.27
C LEU A 58 -5.82 11.17 15.71
N LEU A 59 -4.78 10.64 16.31
CA LEU A 59 -4.45 11.01 17.67
C LEU A 59 -4.09 12.48 17.77
N HIS A 60 -3.41 13.00 16.77
CA HIS A 60 -3.07 14.40 16.73
C HIS A 60 -4.32 15.27 16.71
N VAL A 61 -5.29 14.86 15.93
CA VAL A 61 -6.52 15.61 15.81
C VAL A 61 -7.34 15.50 17.07
N GLY A 62 -7.36 14.34 17.65
CA GLY A 62 -8.12 14.12 18.85
C GLY A 62 -7.47 14.76 20.04
#